data_3457079d196182fd182d155a45e28dca
#
_entry.id   3457079d196182fd182d155a45e28dca
#
_cell.length_a   1.000
_cell.length_b   1.000
_cell.length_c   1.000
_cell.angle_alpha   90.00
_cell.angle_beta   90.00
_cell.angle_gamma   90.00
#
_symmetry.space_group_name_H-M   'P 1'
#
loop_
_entity.id
_entity.type
_entity.pdbx_description
1 polymer ?
#
loop_
_entity_poly.entity_id
_entity_poly.type
_entity_poly.pdbx_seq_one_letter_code
_entity_poly.pdbx_strand_id
1 'polypeptide(L)'
;MNQTGPARFVEHVDFSDVEPVSKTIWPGIRYDYVSPGLKRPDFTAAFPDLVARDPAPLQWPYLRKDAPHIWRSDSRSWRNPDIGVLSVDEAVVLYNNATPMRGARGLEIGCHYGWSTAHLLAAGLDLDVIDPGLGYPDQARDVADSLARVGGPGQAKLWAGFSPSIVPAVRSTRASPWSFAFIDGYHEGRAPLDDAEVVIGLMAEDASVMFHDLISPHVAAGLAHFQANGWSVGLYNTMQIMGIAWRGAAGPAEHIADANMPPIAAEHLRAFPILSAAG
;
A
#
# COMPACT_ATOMS: atom_id res chain seq x y z
N MET A 1 -10.44 0.80 32.45
CA MET A 1 -10.26 -0.16 31.35
C MET A 1 -8.89 0.15 30.77
N ASN A 2 -7.92 -0.74 30.99
CA ASN A 2 -6.59 -0.58 30.42
C ASN A 2 -6.71 -0.78 28.91
N GLN A 3 -6.64 0.30 28.16
CA GLN A 3 -6.33 0.19 26.75
C GLN A 3 -4.87 -0.26 26.66
N THR A 4 -4.68 -1.54 26.46
CA THR A 4 -3.40 -2.03 25.97
C THR A 4 -3.12 -1.30 24.68
N GLY A 5 -1.95 -0.68 24.57
CA GLY A 5 -1.52 -0.03 23.34
C GLY A 5 -1.65 -0.96 22.12
N PRO A 6 -1.51 -0.44 20.90
CA PRO A 6 -1.66 -1.25 19.68
C PRO A 6 -0.75 -2.46 19.81
N ALA A 7 -1.30 -3.61 19.48
CA ALA A 7 -0.50 -4.81 19.38
C ALA A 7 0.67 -4.50 18.45
N ARG A 8 1.89 -4.60 18.94
CA ARG A 8 3.06 -4.45 18.09
C ARG A 8 2.96 -5.47 16.99
N PHE A 9 3.20 -5.01 15.80
CA PHE A 9 3.22 -5.88 14.63
C PHE A 9 4.10 -7.09 14.94
N VAL A 10 3.55 -8.31 14.82
CA VAL A 10 4.26 -9.58 15.00
C VAL A 10 4.50 -10.05 16.44
N GLU A 11 4.58 -9.18 17.43
CA GLU A 11 4.98 -9.61 18.77
C GLU A 11 3.95 -10.51 19.47
N HIS A 12 2.73 -10.59 18.94
CA HIS A 12 1.61 -11.27 19.61
C HIS A 12 1.03 -12.46 18.86
N VAL A 13 1.57 -12.79 17.70
CA VAL A 13 1.07 -13.92 16.92
C VAL A 13 2.15 -14.99 16.88
N ASP A 14 1.95 -16.04 17.68
CA ASP A 14 2.75 -17.25 17.58
C ASP A 14 2.25 -18.08 16.41
N PHE A 15 3.09 -18.17 15.43
CA PHE A 15 2.80 -18.88 14.19
C PHE A 15 3.67 -20.14 14.04
N SER A 16 4.28 -20.57 15.13
CA SER A 16 5.17 -21.75 15.13
C SER A 16 4.51 -23.01 14.60
N ASP A 17 3.18 -23.11 14.74
CA ASP A 17 2.41 -24.29 14.37
C ASP A 17 1.78 -24.20 12.97
N VAL A 18 1.98 -23.08 12.25
CA VAL A 18 1.35 -22.91 10.94
C VAL A 18 2.38 -23.19 9.84
N GLU A 19 2.17 -24.32 9.17
CA GLU A 19 2.90 -24.60 7.94
C GLU A 19 2.65 -23.48 6.92
N PRO A 20 3.69 -22.97 6.27
CA PRO A 20 3.54 -21.91 5.27
C PRO A 20 2.66 -22.40 4.11
N VAL A 21 1.40 -22.06 4.15
CA VAL A 21 0.40 -22.43 3.15
C VAL A 21 0.86 -22.05 1.74
N SER A 22 1.59 -20.98 1.63
CA SER A 22 2.17 -20.50 0.38
C SER A 22 3.05 -21.53 -0.35
N LYS A 23 3.82 -22.33 0.39
CA LYS A 23 4.66 -23.38 -0.22
C LYS A 23 3.86 -24.55 -0.75
N THR A 24 2.68 -24.77 -0.19
CA THR A 24 1.84 -25.93 -0.50
C THR A 24 0.78 -25.61 -1.56
N ILE A 25 0.25 -24.39 -1.54
CA ILE A 25 -0.93 -24.02 -2.33
C ILE A 25 -0.55 -23.27 -3.61
N TRP A 26 0.54 -22.50 -3.60
CA TRP A 26 0.99 -21.73 -4.75
C TRP A 26 2.46 -22.02 -5.11
N PRO A 27 2.76 -23.24 -5.50
CA PRO A 27 4.10 -23.56 -5.98
C PRO A 27 4.42 -22.69 -7.19
N GLY A 28 5.54 -22.00 -7.12
CA GLY A 28 6.03 -21.18 -8.21
C GLY A 28 5.77 -19.67 -8.07
N ILE A 29 4.96 -19.20 -7.11
CA ILE A 29 4.90 -17.77 -6.81
C ILE A 29 6.24 -17.33 -6.21
N ARG A 30 6.77 -16.25 -6.75
CA ARG A 30 8.01 -15.65 -6.30
C ARG A 30 7.71 -14.48 -5.37
N TYR A 31 7.94 -14.70 -4.09
CA TYR A 31 7.70 -13.68 -3.05
C TYR A 31 8.69 -12.51 -3.11
N ASP A 32 9.82 -12.71 -3.76
CA ASP A 32 10.84 -11.69 -4.04
C ASP A 32 10.72 -11.10 -5.44
N TYR A 33 9.63 -11.43 -6.15
CA TYR A 33 9.41 -10.94 -7.49
C TYR A 33 9.37 -9.42 -7.53
N VAL A 34 10.00 -8.88 -8.55
CA VAL A 34 9.93 -7.48 -8.93
C VAL A 34 9.73 -7.42 -10.43
N SER A 35 8.76 -6.67 -10.87
CA SER A 35 8.51 -6.45 -12.29
C SER A 35 9.77 -5.94 -12.99
N PRO A 36 10.21 -6.57 -14.10
CA PRO A 36 11.34 -6.11 -14.88
C PRO A 36 11.21 -4.64 -15.29
N GLY A 37 12.30 -3.91 -15.17
CA GLY A 37 12.35 -2.47 -15.50
C GLY A 37 11.97 -1.53 -14.37
N LEU A 38 11.30 -2.01 -13.33
CA LEU A 38 11.01 -1.21 -12.14
C LEU A 38 12.22 -1.12 -11.21
N LYS A 39 12.36 0.04 -10.56
CA LYS A 39 13.43 0.28 -9.57
C LYS A 39 12.96 -0.17 -8.20
N ARG A 40 13.78 -0.94 -7.51
CA ARG A 40 13.56 -1.38 -6.14
C ARG A 40 14.45 -0.59 -5.18
N PRO A 41 13.88 0.21 -4.27
CA PRO A 41 14.65 0.79 -3.17
C PRO A 41 15.02 -0.29 -2.14
N ASP A 42 16.13 -0.08 -1.41
CA ASP A 42 16.56 -0.96 -0.32
C ASP A 42 16.40 -0.23 1.02
N PHE A 43 15.56 -0.79 1.88
CA PHE A 43 15.27 -0.26 3.22
C PHE A 43 15.68 -1.21 4.35
N THR A 44 16.51 -2.20 4.07
CA THR A 44 16.98 -3.17 5.06
C THR A 44 17.50 -2.49 6.33
N ALA A 45 18.28 -1.41 6.16
CA ALA A 45 18.82 -0.66 7.29
C ALA A 45 17.75 0.16 8.06
N ALA A 46 16.65 0.51 7.43
CA ALA A 46 15.58 1.29 8.07
C ALA A 46 14.68 0.42 8.98
N PHE A 47 14.60 -0.87 8.70
CA PHE A 47 13.75 -1.83 9.43
C PHE A 47 14.56 -3.04 9.95
N PRO A 48 15.64 -2.84 10.71
CA PRO A 48 16.56 -3.92 11.09
C PRO A 48 15.93 -5.01 11.94
N ASP A 49 15.03 -4.63 12.86
CA ASP A 49 14.36 -5.59 13.75
C ASP A 49 13.41 -6.51 12.99
N LEU A 50 12.77 -5.98 11.96
CA LEU A 50 11.86 -6.76 11.13
C LEU A 50 12.62 -7.75 10.25
N VAL A 51 13.76 -7.36 9.71
CA VAL A 51 14.65 -8.24 8.95
C VAL A 51 15.23 -9.34 9.83
N ALA A 52 15.62 -9.01 11.05
CA ALA A 52 16.21 -9.97 11.97
C ALA A 52 15.21 -11.04 12.45
N ARG A 53 13.93 -10.72 12.53
CA ARG A 53 12.89 -11.63 13.00
C ARG A 53 12.47 -12.68 11.98
N ASP A 54 12.75 -12.46 10.72
CA ASP A 54 12.36 -13.38 9.66
C ASP A 54 13.56 -13.86 8.84
N PRO A 55 14.36 -14.78 9.39
CA PRO A 55 15.52 -15.33 8.69
C PRO A 55 15.14 -16.32 7.59
N ALA A 56 13.87 -16.65 7.44
CA ALA A 56 13.38 -17.59 6.44
C ALA A 56 13.55 -17.07 5.01
N PRO A 57 13.31 -17.90 3.98
CA PRO A 57 13.49 -17.49 2.58
C PRO A 57 12.55 -16.36 2.15
N LEU A 58 11.50 -16.09 2.91
CA LEU A 58 10.62 -14.94 2.68
C LEU A 58 11.26 -13.71 3.32
N GLN A 59 11.67 -12.79 2.52
CA GLN A 59 12.43 -11.65 3.01
C GLN A 59 11.50 -10.54 3.46
N TRP A 60 11.46 -10.39 4.77
CA TRP A 60 10.93 -9.17 5.30
C TRP A 60 11.82 -7.98 4.84
N PRO A 61 11.25 -6.78 4.69
CA PRO A 61 9.90 -6.46 5.14
C PRO A 61 8.81 -6.73 4.11
N TYR A 62 9.14 -7.11 2.93
CA TYR A 62 8.17 -7.24 1.85
C TYR A 62 7.18 -8.38 2.08
N LEU A 63 7.72 -9.54 2.41
CA LEU A 63 6.92 -10.71 2.64
C LEU A 63 7.57 -11.54 3.73
N ARG A 64 6.88 -11.72 4.82
CA ARG A 64 7.37 -12.46 5.97
C ARG A 64 6.57 -13.73 6.14
N LYS A 65 7.18 -14.72 6.79
CA LYS A 65 6.48 -15.96 7.12
C LYS A 65 5.23 -15.76 7.95
N ASP A 66 5.21 -14.71 8.73
CA ASP A 66 4.10 -14.31 9.59
C ASP A 66 3.18 -13.24 8.98
N ALA A 67 3.35 -12.92 7.72
CA ALA A 67 2.40 -12.10 7.00
C ALA A 67 1.10 -12.90 6.77
N PRO A 68 -0.02 -12.49 7.35
CA PRO A 68 -1.18 -13.37 7.46
C PRO A 68 -1.76 -13.81 6.11
N HIS A 69 -1.72 -12.96 5.09
CA HIS A 69 -2.26 -13.29 3.77
C HIS A 69 -1.52 -14.42 3.05
N ILE A 70 -0.36 -14.83 3.55
CA ILE A 70 0.42 -15.92 2.96
C ILE A 70 -0.03 -17.27 3.50
N TRP A 71 -0.65 -17.34 4.64
CA TRP A 71 -0.72 -18.58 5.39
C TRP A 71 -1.98 -18.85 6.21
N ARG A 72 -3.05 -18.12 6.00
CA ARG A 72 -4.34 -18.56 6.49
C ARG A 72 -4.85 -19.73 5.65
N SER A 73 -4.76 -20.90 6.24
CA SER A 73 -5.16 -22.15 5.60
C SER A 73 -6.68 -22.26 5.37
N ASP A 74 -7.47 -21.48 6.06
CA ASP A 74 -8.91 -21.40 5.92
C ASP A 74 -9.33 -20.54 4.73
N SER A 75 -8.44 -19.74 4.22
CA SER A 75 -8.67 -18.96 3.02
C SER A 75 -8.61 -19.85 1.78
N ARG A 76 -9.70 -19.98 1.08
CA ARG A 76 -9.75 -20.66 -0.21
C ARG A 76 -9.10 -19.87 -1.33
N SER A 77 -8.75 -18.64 -1.06
CA SER A 77 -8.02 -17.75 -1.93
C SER A 77 -6.88 -17.11 -1.14
N TRP A 78 -5.69 -17.18 -1.66
CA TRP A 78 -4.54 -16.47 -1.10
C TRP A 78 -4.69 -14.95 -1.22
N ARG A 79 -5.58 -14.48 -2.08
CA ARG A 79 -6.07 -13.10 -2.14
C ARG A 79 -7.20 -12.95 -1.13
N ASN A 80 -6.87 -12.61 0.10
CA ASN A 80 -7.84 -12.43 1.17
C ASN A 80 -7.98 -10.93 1.48
N PRO A 81 -9.20 -10.35 1.34
CA PRO A 81 -9.42 -8.93 1.59
C PRO A 81 -9.24 -8.50 3.05
N ASP A 82 -9.31 -9.45 3.98
CA ASP A 82 -9.18 -9.16 5.41
C ASP A 82 -7.72 -8.97 5.86
N ILE A 83 -6.77 -9.12 4.94
CA ILE A 83 -5.36 -9.19 5.30
C ILE A 83 -4.54 -8.40 4.29
N GLY A 84 -4.13 -7.22 4.68
CA GLY A 84 -3.31 -6.33 3.87
C GLY A 84 -1.87 -6.24 4.37
N VAL A 85 -0.93 -6.68 3.55
CA VAL A 85 0.50 -6.39 3.70
C VAL A 85 1.09 -6.20 2.33
N LEU A 86 1.77 -5.09 2.13
CA LEU A 86 2.39 -4.77 0.85
C LEU A 86 3.49 -5.80 0.53
N SER A 87 3.33 -6.53 -0.57
CA SER A 87 4.37 -7.43 -1.09
C SER A 87 5.54 -6.63 -1.68
N VAL A 88 6.63 -7.32 -2.04
CA VAL A 88 7.78 -6.70 -2.72
C VAL A 88 7.35 -5.99 -3.99
N ASP A 89 6.62 -6.70 -4.84
CA ASP A 89 6.19 -6.16 -6.14
C ASP A 89 5.25 -4.97 -5.98
N GLU A 90 4.30 -5.05 -5.06
CA GLU A 90 3.36 -3.96 -4.74
C GLU A 90 4.08 -2.71 -4.25
N ALA A 91 5.04 -2.87 -3.34
CA ALA A 91 5.84 -1.76 -2.84
C ALA A 91 6.70 -1.11 -3.93
N VAL A 92 7.22 -1.92 -4.85
CA VAL A 92 7.99 -1.44 -6.00
C VAL A 92 7.07 -0.74 -7.02
N VAL A 93 5.89 -1.25 -7.28
CA VAL A 93 4.87 -0.59 -8.10
C VAL A 93 4.51 0.77 -7.50
N LEU A 94 4.26 0.83 -6.18
CA LEU A 94 3.98 2.07 -5.47
C LEU A 94 5.11 3.09 -5.64
N TYR A 95 6.36 2.68 -5.38
CA TYR A 95 7.54 3.53 -5.51
C TYR A 95 7.69 4.13 -6.93
N ASN A 96 7.56 3.28 -7.96
CA ASN A 96 7.77 3.71 -9.35
C ASN A 96 6.64 4.63 -9.85
N ASN A 97 5.40 4.44 -9.39
CA ASN A 97 4.31 5.37 -9.69
C ASN A 97 4.44 6.71 -8.95
N ALA A 98 5.04 6.72 -7.76
CA ALA A 98 5.27 7.94 -7.00
C ALA A 98 6.49 8.75 -7.51
N THR A 99 7.50 8.09 -8.06
CA THR A 99 8.77 8.72 -8.48
C THR A 99 8.61 9.88 -9.48
N PRO A 100 7.71 9.83 -10.48
CA PRO A 100 7.47 10.96 -11.37
C PRO A 100 6.98 12.23 -10.66
N MET A 101 6.38 12.08 -9.49
CA MET A 101 5.85 13.18 -8.67
C MET A 101 6.85 13.69 -7.63
N ARG A 102 8.15 13.39 -7.78
CA ARG A 102 9.21 13.85 -6.89
C ARG A 102 9.13 15.35 -6.61
N GLY A 103 9.19 15.72 -5.33
CA GLY A 103 9.09 17.10 -4.86
C GLY A 103 7.65 17.62 -4.75
N ALA A 104 6.67 16.87 -5.26
CA ALA A 104 5.27 17.23 -5.09
C ALA A 104 4.74 16.77 -3.73
N ARG A 105 3.59 17.31 -3.35
CA ARG A 105 2.89 16.92 -2.14
C ARG A 105 2.14 15.60 -2.38
N GLY A 106 2.29 14.67 -1.45
CA GLY A 106 1.60 13.39 -1.43
C GLY A 106 0.71 13.20 -0.20
N LEU A 107 -0.26 12.29 -0.31
CA LEU A 107 -1.11 11.82 0.79
C LEU A 107 -0.96 10.32 0.92
N GLU A 108 -0.89 9.83 2.15
CA GLU A 108 -1.07 8.43 2.47
C GLU A 108 -2.15 8.28 3.53
N ILE A 109 -3.11 7.39 3.29
CA ILE A 109 -4.15 6.99 4.23
C ILE A 109 -3.89 5.53 4.60
N GLY A 110 -3.52 5.28 5.87
CA GLY A 110 -3.09 3.97 6.34
C GLY A 110 -1.59 3.73 6.13
N CYS A 111 -0.80 3.92 7.16
CA CYS A 111 0.65 3.68 7.09
C CYS A 111 1.11 2.49 7.95
N HIS A 112 0.26 2.06 8.88
CA HIS A 112 0.59 1.03 9.85
C HIS A 112 1.95 1.31 10.52
N TYR A 113 3.02 0.56 10.22
CA TYR A 113 4.38 0.79 10.72
C TYR A 113 5.31 1.48 9.71
N GLY A 114 4.77 2.11 8.66
CA GLY A 114 5.51 3.01 7.78
C GLY A 114 6.24 2.33 6.62
N TRP A 115 5.89 1.10 6.28
CA TRP A 115 6.55 0.40 5.19
C TRP A 115 6.24 1.03 3.81
N SER A 116 4.98 1.25 3.48
CA SER A 116 4.54 1.96 2.29
C SER A 116 5.05 3.41 2.31
N THR A 117 4.96 4.07 3.47
CA THR A 117 5.48 5.43 3.68
C THR A 117 6.96 5.54 3.30
N ALA A 118 7.78 4.55 3.65
CA ALA A 118 9.19 4.53 3.31
C ALA A 118 9.43 4.56 1.80
N HIS A 119 8.62 3.84 1.01
CA HIS A 119 8.70 3.84 -0.44
C HIS A 119 8.30 5.19 -1.04
N LEU A 120 7.23 5.79 -0.54
CA LEU A 120 6.76 7.11 -0.96
C LEU A 120 7.76 8.23 -0.60
N LEU A 121 8.36 8.13 0.60
CA LEU A 121 9.39 9.05 1.05
C LEU A 121 10.65 8.98 0.17
N ALA A 122 11.11 7.76 -0.14
CA ALA A 122 12.25 7.54 -1.03
C ALA A 122 11.98 7.95 -2.47
N ALA A 123 10.75 7.86 -2.94
CA ALA A 123 10.34 8.41 -4.24
C ALA A 123 10.49 9.94 -4.28
N GLY A 124 10.53 10.58 -3.11
CA GLY A 124 10.79 12.01 -2.95
C GLY A 124 9.56 12.87 -2.79
N LEU A 125 8.45 12.29 -2.34
CA LEU A 125 7.24 13.04 -2.04
C LEU A 125 7.37 13.82 -0.72
N ASP A 126 6.68 14.96 -0.64
CA ASP A 126 6.41 15.67 0.60
C ASP A 126 5.06 15.20 1.15
N LEU A 127 5.12 14.19 2.04
CA LEU A 127 3.97 13.39 2.45
C LEU A 127 3.20 13.99 3.63
N ASP A 128 1.88 13.91 3.54
CA ASP A 128 0.98 13.89 4.67
C ASP A 128 0.50 12.44 4.88
N VAL A 129 0.76 11.88 6.06
CA VAL A 129 0.47 10.50 6.40
C VAL A 129 -0.58 10.46 7.48
N ILE A 130 -1.72 9.86 7.20
CA ILE A 130 -2.88 9.77 8.10
C ILE A 130 -3.07 8.32 8.54
N ASP A 131 -3.00 8.08 9.84
CA ASP A 131 -3.27 6.77 10.43
C ASP A 131 -3.74 6.92 11.89
N PRO A 132 -4.82 6.25 12.32
CA PRO A 132 -5.24 6.30 13.71
C PRO A 132 -4.22 5.71 14.69
N GLY A 133 -3.42 4.75 14.23
CA GLY A 133 -2.34 4.13 15.00
C GLY A 133 -1.26 5.13 15.43
N LEU A 134 -1.08 6.22 14.70
CA LEU A 134 -0.17 7.31 15.09
C LEU A 134 -0.61 8.07 16.36
N GLY A 135 -1.83 7.83 16.82
CA GLY A 135 -2.30 8.28 18.14
C GLY A 135 -1.68 7.52 19.32
N TYR A 136 -1.03 6.39 19.05
CA TYR A 136 -0.31 5.62 20.06
C TYR A 136 1.16 6.01 20.03
N PRO A 137 1.71 6.55 21.16
CA PRO A 137 3.06 7.11 21.17
C PRO A 137 4.16 6.14 20.73
N ASP A 138 4.03 4.86 21.05
CA ASP A 138 5.03 3.85 20.68
C ASP A 138 5.02 3.58 19.17
N GLN A 139 3.84 3.42 18.57
CA GLN A 139 3.73 3.23 17.13
C GLN A 139 4.22 4.48 16.37
N ALA A 140 3.79 5.67 16.80
CA ALA A 140 4.25 6.92 16.19
C ALA A 140 5.76 7.08 16.24
N ARG A 141 6.39 6.72 17.37
CA ARG A 141 7.85 6.73 17.51
C ARG A 141 8.52 5.71 16.59
N ASP A 142 8.02 4.46 16.56
CA ASP A 142 8.59 3.39 15.73
C ASP A 142 8.52 3.74 14.23
N VAL A 143 7.41 4.35 13.79
CA VAL A 143 7.27 4.87 12.43
C VAL A 143 8.28 6.00 12.18
N ALA A 144 8.33 7.01 13.05
CA ALA A 144 9.23 8.16 12.90
C ALA A 144 10.70 7.73 12.85
N ASP A 145 11.11 6.81 13.73
CA ASP A 145 12.47 6.28 13.80
C ASP A 145 12.83 5.49 12.52
N SER A 146 11.90 4.70 11.99
CA SER A 146 12.10 3.97 10.74
C SER A 146 12.25 4.92 9.55
N LEU A 147 11.36 5.91 9.44
CA LEU A 147 11.42 6.89 8.35
C LEU A 147 12.68 7.77 8.42
N ALA A 148 13.16 8.11 9.62
CA ALA A 148 14.42 8.84 9.78
C ALA A 148 15.64 8.07 9.23
N ARG A 149 15.58 6.74 9.19
CA ARG A 149 16.64 5.86 8.64
C ARG A 149 16.53 5.66 7.14
N VAL A 150 15.36 5.89 6.54
CA VAL A 150 15.15 5.71 5.09
C VAL A 150 16.07 6.62 4.28
N GLY A 151 16.23 7.85 4.74
CA GLY A 151 16.95 8.86 3.99
C GLY A 151 16.21 9.24 2.68
N GLY A 152 16.83 10.08 1.89
CA GLY A 152 16.27 10.50 0.61
C GLY A 152 15.71 11.92 0.63
N PRO A 153 15.14 12.38 -0.50
CA PRO A 153 14.74 13.77 -0.68
C PRO A 153 13.35 14.10 -0.16
N GLY A 154 12.55 13.11 0.19
CA GLY A 154 11.19 13.31 0.67
C GLY A 154 11.11 13.72 2.15
N GLN A 155 9.96 14.19 2.57
CA GLN A 155 9.63 14.52 3.95
C GLN A 155 8.25 13.94 4.27
N ALA A 156 8.03 13.54 5.53
CA ALA A 156 6.74 13.04 6.00
C ALA A 156 6.24 13.80 7.22
N LYS A 157 4.97 14.17 7.21
CA LYS A 157 4.23 14.64 8.37
C LYS A 157 3.22 13.60 8.78
N LEU A 158 3.32 13.18 10.03
CA LEU A 158 2.46 12.13 10.61
C LEU A 158 1.26 12.78 11.31
N TRP A 159 0.06 12.34 10.97
CA TRP A 159 -1.20 12.83 11.48
C TRP A 159 -2.01 11.70 12.09
N ALA A 160 -2.19 11.76 13.41
CA ALA A 160 -3.02 10.80 14.14
C ALA A 160 -4.51 11.11 13.92
N GLY A 161 -5.26 10.14 13.37
CA GLY A 161 -6.70 10.28 13.21
C GLY A 161 -7.27 9.39 12.12
N PHE A 162 -8.58 9.43 12.01
CA PHE A 162 -9.33 8.63 11.05
C PHE A 162 -9.64 9.43 9.78
N SER A 163 -9.37 8.82 8.62
CA SER A 163 -9.92 9.25 7.34
C SER A 163 -11.42 8.82 7.25
N PRO A 164 -12.24 9.55 6.49
CA PRO A 164 -11.90 10.79 5.81
C PRO A 164 -11.97 12.03 6.72
N SER A 165 -12.34 11.89 8.00
CA SER A 165 -12.74 13.03 8.85
C SER A 165 -11.65 14.08 9.02
N ILE A 166 -10.37 13.69 9.11
CA ILE A 166 -9.27 14.67 9.27
C ILE A 166 -8.65 15.12 7.95
N VAL A 167 -8.96 14.46 6.82
CA VAL A 167 -8.35 14.75 5.51
C VAL A 167 -8.47 16.23 5.10
N PRO A 168 -9.65 16.88 5.21
CA PRO A 168 -9.77 18.30 4.87
C PRO A 168 -8.91 19.21 5.76
N ALA A 169 -8.81 18.91 7.05
CA ALA A 169 -7.97 19.68 7.97
C ALA A 169 -6.49 19.54 7.62
N VAL A 170 -6.01 18.32 7.35
CA VAL A 170 -4.65 18.04 6.89
C VAL A 170 -4.37 18.78 5.58
N ARG A 171 -5.31 18.70 4.62
CA ARG A 171 -5.20 19.39 3.34
C ARG A 171 -5.01 20.91 3.52
N SER A 172 -5.75 21.52 4.44
CA SER A 172 -5.72 22.95 4.69
C SER A 172 -4.40 23.47 5.31
N THR A 173 -3.54 22.59 5.80
CA THR A 173 -2.25 22.99 6.39
C THR A 173 -1.26 23.58 5.40
N ARG A 174 -1.49 23.36 4.09
CA ARG A 174 -0.68 23.88 2.99
C ARG A 174 -1.56 24.25 1.79
N ALA A 175 -1.14 25.26 1.02
CA ALA A 175 -1.89 25.73 -0.14
C ALA A 175 -1.87 24.75 -1.32
N SER A 176 -0.73 24.05 -1.54
CA SER A 176 -0.57 23.14 -2.68
C SER A 176 -1.48 21.91 -2.57
N PRO A 177 -2.15 21.49 -3.68
CA PRO A 177 -2.89 20.25 -3.72
C PRO A 177 -1.95 19.04 -3.64
N TRP A 178 -2.50 17.85 -3.42
CA TRP A 178 -1.76 16.60 -3.55
C TRP A 178 -1.68 16.18 -5.02
N SER A 179 -0.50 15.80 -5.48
CA SER A 179 -0.29 15.21 -6.82
C SER A 179 -0.24 13.69 -6.79
N PHE A 180 -0.03 13.10 -5.62
CA PHE A 180 -0.07 11.67 -5.41
C PHE A 180 -0.87 11.34 -4.16
N ALA A 181 -1.65 10.27 -4.21
CA ALA A 181 -2.26 9.70 -3.01
C ALA A 181 -2.15 8.17 -3.03
N PHE A 182 -2.00 7.58 -1.84
CA PHE A 182 -2.11 6.15 -1.61
C PHE A 182 -3.19 5.89 -0.56
N ILE A 183 -4.20 5.13 -0.92
CA ILE A 183 -5.34 4.80 -0.07
C ILE A 183 -5.24 3.31 0.28
N ASP A 184 -4.81 3.06 1.51
CA ASP A 184 -4.58 1.75 2.10
C ASP A 184 -5.04 1.73 3.57
N GLY A 185 -6.19 2.37 3.82
CA GLY A 185 -6.79 2.48 5.13
C GLY A 185 -7.70 1.30 5.47
N TYR A 186 -8.87 1.58 6.07
CA TYR A 186 -9.85 0.54 6.41
C TYR A 186 -10.59 0.04 5.16
N HIS A 187 -10.59 -1.29 4.94
CA HIS A 187 -11.00 -1.92 3.68
C HIS A 187 -12.47 -2.34 3.63
N GLU A 188 -13.26 -2.06 4.65
CA GLU A 188 -14.63 -2.57 4.75
C GLU A 188 -15.69 -1.50 4.63
N GLY A 189 -16.88 -1.94 4.26
CA GLY A 189 -18.06 -1.10 4.20
C GLY A 189 -17.88 0.05 3.23
N ARG A 190 -18.20 1.25 3.69
CA ARG A 190 -18.14 2.45 2.86
C ARG A 190 -16.82 3.22 2.96
N ALA A 191 -15.94 2.84 3.89
CA ALA A 191 -14.73 3.61 4.21
C ALA A 191 -13.83 3.90 2.99
N PRO A 192 -13.49 2.93 2.10
CA PRO A 192 -12.67 3.24 0.93
C PRO A 192 -13.35 4.19 -0.06
N LEU A 193 -14.66 4.12 -0.19
CA LEU A 193 -15.43 5.05 -1.02
C LEU A 193 -15.48 6.44 -0.39
N ASP A 194 -15.69 6.54 0.92
CA ASP A 194 -15.71 7.82 1.65
C ASP A 194 -14.35 8.53 1.56
N ASP A 195 -13.25 7.78 1.62
CA ASP A 195 -11.90 8.30 1.38
C ASP A 195 -11.75 8.82 -0.06
N ALA A 196 -12.20 8.05 -1.05
CA ALA A 196 -12.15 8.42 -2.45
C ALA A 196 -12.98 9.70 -2.74
N GLU A 197 -14.19 9.80 -2.19
CA GLU A 197 -15.08 10.95 -2.33
C GLU A 197 -14.45 12.25 -1.81
N VAL A 198 -13.72 12.17 -0.72
CA VAL A 198 -13.04 13.36 -0.15
C VAL A 198 -11.74 13.66 -0.89
N VAL A 199 -10.94 12.67 -1.20
CA VAL A 199 -9.60 12.85 -1.81
C VAL A 199 -9.72 13.42 -3.22
N ILE A 200 -10.65 12.96 -4.04
CA ILE A 200 -10.75 13.34 -5.46
C ILE A 200 -10.82 14.86 -5.68
N GLY A 201 -11.55 15.58 -4.81
CA GLY A 201 -11.71 17.03 -4.86
C GLY A 201 -10.48 17.82 -4.38
N LEU A 202 -9.50 17.14 -3.80
CA LEU A 202 -8.32 17.75 -3.16
C LEU A 202 -7.03 17.51 -3.95
N MET A 203 -7.11 16.75 -5.05
CA MET A 203 -5.99 16.40 -5.91
C MET A 203 -5.66 17.51 -6.91
N ALA A 204 -4.41 17.57 -7.34
CA ALA A 204 -3.92 18.45 -8.42
C ALA A 204 -4.52 18.07 -9.80
N GLU A 205 -4.37 18.92 -10.80
CA GLU A 205 -4.75 18.62 -12.18
C GLU A 205 -3.94 17.45 -12.77
N ASP A 206 -2.63 17.44 -12.51
CA ASP A 206 -1.75 16.30 -12.79
C ASP A 206 -1.61 15.48 -11.51
N ALA A 207 -2.25 14.33 -11.45
CA ALA A 207 -2.28 13.54 -10.24
C ALA A 207 -2.52 12.05 -10.49
N SER A 208 -2.00 11.23 -9.57
CA SER A 208 -2.29 9.80 -9.46
C SER A 208 -2.76 9.44 -8.06
N VAL A 209 -3.72 8.53 -7.99
CA VAL A 209 -4.21 7.94 -6.73
C VAL A 209 -4.11 6.44 -6.84
N MET A 210 -3.41 5.81 -5.92
CA MET A 210 -3.29 4.36 -5.86
C MET A 210 -4.11 3.78 -4.71
N PHE A 211 -4.61 2.59 -4.94
CA PHE A 211 -5.38 1.80 -3.98
C PHE A 211 -4.73 0.44 -3.79
N HIS A 212 -4.67 -0.04 -2.57
CA HIS A 212 -4.28 -1.40 -2.23
C HIS A 212 -5.52 -2.26 -1.97
N ASP A 213 -5.36 -3.59 -1.96
CA ASP A 213 -6.43 -4.54 -1.61
C ASP A 213 -7.70 -4.50 -2.49
N LEU A 214 -7.56 -4.30 -3.81
CA LEU A 214 -8.72 -4.31 -4.71
C LEU A 214 -9.40 -5.68 -4.80
N ILE A 215 -8.83 -6.71 -4.22
CA ILE A 215 -9.54 -7.98 -4.02
C ILE A 215 -10.82 -7.76 -3.20
N SER A 216 -10.85 -6.73 -2.34
CA SER A 216 -12.06 -6.27 -1.66
C SER A 216 -12.96 -5.47 -2.61
N PRO A 217 -14.24 -5.84 -2.77
CA PRO A 217 -15.18 -5.06 -3.56
C PRO A 217 -15.44 -3.66 -2.96
N HIS A 218 -15.23 -3.49 -1.67
CA HIS A 218 -15.37 -2.19 -1.00
C HIS A 218 -14.27 -1.22 -1.43
N VAL A 219 -13.04 -1.69 -1.56
CA VAL A 219 -11.92 -0.88 -2.08
C VAL A 219 -12.11 -0.58 -3.56
N ALA A 220 -12.57 -1.55 -4.34
CA ALA A 220 -12.87 -1.36 -5.76
C ALA A 220 -13.92 -0.27 -6.00
N ALA A 221 -14.86 -0.07 -5.06
CA ALA A 221 -15.83 1.04 -5.13
C ALA A 221 -15.13 2.42 -5.08
N GLY A 222 -14.05 2.56 -4.34
CA GLY A 222 -13.22 3.78 -4.34
C GLY A 222 -12.60 4.06 -5.70
N LEU A 223 -12.00 3.05 -6.34
CA LEU A 223 -11.44 3.17 -7.69
C LEU A 223 -12.53 3.48 -8.74
N ALA A 224 -13.69 2.82 -8.64
CA ALA A 224 -14.83 3.07 -9.51
C ALA A 224 -15.36 4.51 -9.40
N HIS A 225 -15.28 5.12 -8.21
CA HIS A 225 -15.65 6.51 -8.01
C HIS A 225 -14.76 7.45 -8.84
N PHE A 226 -13.45 7.23 -8.87
CA PHE A 226 -12.54 8.00 -9.72
C PHE A 226 -12.86 7.83 -11.21
N GLN A 227 -13.12 6.59 -11.67
CA GLN A 227 -13.52 6.31 -13.05
C GLN A 227 -14.79 7.04 -13.43
N ALA A 228 -15.82 7.01 -12.58
CA ALA A 228 -17.09 7.68 -12.81
C ALA A 228 -16.96 9.22 -12.88
N ASN A 229 -15.90 9.78 -12.29
CA ASN A 229 -15.57 11.20 -12.33
C ASN A 229 -14.52 11.56 -13.40
N GLY A 230 -14.35 10.71 -14.42
CA GLY A 230 -13.56 11.01 -15.61
C GLY A 230 -12.05 10.80 -15.47
N TRP A 231 -11.58 10.14 -14.41
CA TRP A 231 -10.18 9.74 -14.31
C TRP A 231 -9.94 8.46 -15.12
N SER A 232 -8.77 8.36 -15.72
CA SER A 232 -8.29 7.08 -16.23
C SER A 232 -8.02 6.14 -15.06
N VAL A 233 -8.26 4.84 -15.23
CA VAL A 233 -8.03 3.84 -14.18
C VAL A 233 -7.40 2.59 -14.75
N GLY A 234 -6.70 1.82 -13.90
CA GLY A 234 -6.15 0.54 -14.27
C GLY A 234 -5.78 -0.32 -13.07
N LEU A 235 -5.58 -1.61 -13.31
CA LEU A 235 -5.23 -2.61 -12.32
C LEU A 235 -3.83 -3.16 -12.59
N TYR A 236 -3.06 -3.32 -11.53
CA TYR A 236 -1.85 -4.13 -11.51
C TYR A 236 -2.16 -5.53 -10.98
N ASN A 237 -1.80 -6.56 -11.73
CA ASN A 237 -1.98 -7.94 -11.29
C ASN A 237 -0.88 -8.33 -10.30
N THR A 238 -0.97 -7.77 -9.11
CA THR A 238 -0.12 -8.02 -7.95
C THR A 238 -0.81 -8.93 -6.95
N MET A 239 -0.17 -9.19 -5.80
CA MET A 239 -0.69 -10.16 -4.83
C MET A 239 -2.08 -9.80 -4.29
N GLN A 240 -2.31 -8.57 -3.86
CA GLN A 240 -3.61 -8.09 -3.38
C GLN A 240 -4.36 -7.23 -4.41
N ILE A 241 -3.81 -7.14 -5.62
CA ILE A 241 -4.32 -6.35 -6.73
C ILE A 241 -4.31 -4.85 -6.34
N MET A 242 -3.37 -4.14 -6.92
CA MET A 242 -3.34 -2.69 -6.78
C MET A 242 -4.13 -2.02 -7.90
N GLY A 243 -4.78 -0.92 -7.58
CA GLY A 243 -5.42 -0.05 -8.56
C GLY A 243 -4.74 1.30 -8.64
N ILE A 244 -4.86 1.94 -9.79
CA ILE A 244 -4.43 3.31 -9.99
C ILE A 244 -5.51 4.08 -10.73
N ALA A 245 -5.78 5.30 -10.27
CA ALA A 245 -6.49 6.32 -10.99
C ALA A 245 -5.54 7.48 -11.31
N TRP A 246 -5.61 8.05 -12.51
CA TRP A 246 -4.75 9.18 -12.88
C TRP A 246 -5.47 10.15 -13.80
N ARG A 247 -4.97 11.39 -13.82
CA ARG A 247 -5.39 12.44 -14.75
C ARG A 247 -4.21 13.36 -15.12
N GLY A 248 -4.36 14.09 -16.19
CA GLY A 248 -3.32 14.98 -16.70
C GLY A 248 -2.17 14.21 -17.34
N ALA A 249 -0.94 14.66 -17.12
CA ALA A 249 0.27 14.04 -17.64
C ALA A 249 0.74 12.82 -16.81
N ALA A 250 0.17 12.61 -15.62
CA ALA A 250 0.46 11.45 -14.79
C ALA A 250 0.01 10.18 -15.51
N GLY A 251 0.90 9.21 -15.65
CA GLY A 251 0.59 7.92 -16.25
C GLY A 251 1.10 6.78 -15.36
N PRO A 252 0.52 5.58 -15.49
CA PRO A 252 0.93 4.44 -14.71
C PRO A 252 2.32 3.95 -15.13
N ALA A 253 3.10 3.46 -14.17
CA ALA A 253 4.34 2.74 -14.47
C ALA A 253 4.01 1.43 -15.21
N GLU A 254 4.88 1.05 -16.15
CA GLU A 254 4.75 -0.24 -16.82
C GLU A 254 5.01 -1.38 -15.80
N HIS A 255 4.19 -2.42 -15.86
CA HIS A 255 4.29 -3.56 -14.96
C HIS A 255 4.12 -4.87 -15.72
N ILE A 256 4.98 -5.82 -15.44
CA ILE A 256 4.88 -7.21 -15.90
C ILE A 256 4.59 -8.05 -14.65
N ALA A 257 3.44 -8.68 -14.60
CA ALA A 257 3.10 -9.56 -13.48
C ALA A 257 4.00 -10.80 -13.46
N ASP A 258 4.22 -11.39 -12.28
CA ASP A 258 4.84 -12.72 -12.18
C ASP A 258 4.03 -13.72 -13.04
N ALA A 259 4.71 -14.50 -13.87
CA ALA A 259 4.07 -15.47 -14.76
C ALA A 259 3.25 -16.53 -13.98
N ASN A 260 3.55 -16.73 -12.71
CA ASN A 260 2.81 -17.64 -11.84
C ASN A 260 1.66 -16.96 -11.10
N MET A 261 1.50 -15.65 -11.24
CA MET A 261 0.40 -14.93 -10.63
C MET A 261 -0.92 -15.34 -11.31
N PRO A 262 -1.93 -15.79 -10.55
CA PRO A 262 -3.22 -16.12 -11.15
C PRO A 262 -3.84 -14.87 -11.79
N PRO A 263 -4.61 -15.06 -12.88
CA PRO A 263 -5.30 -13.95 -13.51
C PRO A 263 -6.32 -13.31 -12.56
N ILE A 264 -6.58 -12.02 -12.75
CA ILE A 264 -7.63 -11.31 -12.03
C ILE A 264 -8.99 -11.88 -12.51
N ALA A 265 -9.65 -12.62 -11.64
CA ALA A 265 -10.93 -13.28 -11.94
C ALA A 265 -12.12 -12.71 -11.18
N ALA A 266 -11.89 -11.81 -10.23
CA ALA A 266 -12.94 -11.22 -9.40
C ALA A 266 -13.94 -10.42 -10.26
N GLU A 267 -15.24 -10.73 -10.10
CA GLU A 267 -16.29 -10.16 -10.96
C GLU A 267 -16.37 -8.63 -10.86
N HIS A 268 -16.23 -8.09 -9.67
CA HIS A 268 -16.27 -6.65 -9.42
C HIS A 268 -15.10 -5.88 -10.05
N LEU A 269 -14.05 -6.58 -10.52
CA LEU A 269 -12.88 -5.96 -11.18
C LEU A 269 -12.95 -6.02 -12.71
N ARG A 270 -13.92 -6.71 -13.29
CA ARG A 270 -14.01 -6.90 -14.75
C ARG A 270 -14.15 -5.61 -15.57
N ALA A 271 -14.66 -4.55 -14.94
CA ALA A 271 -14.85 -3.26 -15.61
C ALA A 271 -13.56 -2.43 -15.72
N PHE A 272 -12.49 -2.84 -15.04
CA PHE A 272 -11.24 -2.09 -15.03
C PHE A 272 -10.21 -2.72 -15.98
N PRO A 273 -9.48 -1.91 -16.77
CA PRO A 273 -8.41 -2.40 -17.61
C PRO A 273 -7.24 -2.92 -16.75
N ILE A 274 -6.65 -4.04 -17.16
CA ILE A 274 -5.42 -4.53 -16.55
C ILE A 274 -4.24 -3.88 -17.25
N LEU A 275 -3.38 -3.26 -16.47
CA LEU A 275 -2.15 -2.66 -16.96
C LEU A 275 -1.11 -3.77 -17.13
N SER A 276 -0.74 -4.02 -18.35
CA SER A 276 0.36 -4.91 -18.70
C SER A 276 1.27 -4.21 -19.68
N ALA A 277 2.59 -4.34 -19.51
CA ALA A 277 3.51 -3.97 -20.58
C ALA A 277 3.13 -4.80 -21.82
N ALA A 278 3.09 -4.15 -22.97
CA ALA A 278 2.97 -4.87 -24.22
C ALA A 278 4.20 -5.78 -24.36
N GLY A 279 3.97 -7.10 -24.40
CA GLY A 279 5.00 -8.12 -24.57
C GLY A 279 5.64 -8.06 -25.96
#